data_88738e4be7f92708e717cb00f9a9b8c3
#
_entry.id   88738e4be7f92708e717cb00f9a9b8c3
#
_cell.length_a   1.000
_cell.length_b   1.000
_cell.length_c   1.000
_cell.angle_alpha   90.00
_cell.angle_beta   90.00
_cell.angle_gamma   90.00
#
_symmetry.space_group_name_H-M   'P 1'
#
loop_
_entity.id
_entity.type
_entity.pdbx_description
1 polymer ?
#
loop_
_entity_poly.entity_id
_entity_poly.type
_entity_poly.pdbx_seq_one_letter_code
_entity_poly.pdbx_strand_id
1 'polypeptide(L)'
;MRTRLVVALLLAVWALGSVVAQSAVVQIVNHPQYGMILTGENGMTLYLFTRDEPGVSNCTGGCLAAWPPLLVEGDIVVPAGLPGVFATIDRPEGGRQLTYNGWPLYFWVQDRQPGDTTGQGVNDVWFVVNLNPTVRVAVHPEHGNILVGPNGMTLYRFARDEPGVSNCTGGCLAAWPPLLVGFTPLADEGVTGIGTITRDDGRLQVTHNGWPLYFWVQDQQPGDATGHGVNDVWFVVSP
;
A
#
# COMPACT_ATOMS: atom_id res chain seq x y z
N MET A 1 -14.66 83.49 -14.74
CA MET A 1 -13.73 82.46 -14.28
C MET A 1 -14.45 81.10 -14.31
N ARG A 2 -14.12 80.20 -15.22
CA ARG A 2 -14.69 78.86 -15.30
C ARG A 2 -13.67 77.84 -14.85
N THR A 3 -13.87 77.26 -13.68
CA THR A 3 -13.00 76.27 -13.07
C THR A 3 -13.28 74.92 -13.73
N ARG A 4 -12.30 74.33 -14.41
CA ARG A 4 -12.38 72.98 -14.99
C ARG A 4 -11.96 71.97 -13.91
N LEU A 5 -12.86 71.11 -13.50
CA LEU A 5 -12.55 69.92 -12.68
C LEU A 5 -11.94 68.85 -13.56
N VAL A 6 -10.73 68.45 -13.28
CA VAL A 6 -10.08 67.28 -13.93
C VAL A 6 -10.34 66.10 -13.00
N VAL A 7 -11.17 65.16 -13.45
CA VAL A 7 -11.37 63.87 -12.78
C VAL A 7 -10.31 62.91 -13.26
N ALA A 8 -9.38 62.55 -12.41
CA ALA A 8 -8.38 61.50 -12.67
C ALA A 8 -9.01 60.13 -12.40
N LEU A 9 -9.18 59.33 -13.44
CA LEU A 9 -9.64 57.96 -13.36
C LEU A 9 -8.44 57.05 -12.99
N LEU A 10 -8.38 56.56 -11.78
CA LEU A 10 -7.41 55.53 -11.35
C LEU A 10 -7.90 54.18 -11.84
N LEU A 11 -7.27 53.64 -12.90
CA LEU A 11 -7.45 52.27 -13.34
C LEU A 11 -6.65 51.34 -12.42
N ALA A 12 -7.31 50.63 -11.53
CA ALA A 12 -6.72 49.56 -10.75
C ALA A 12 -6.52 48.33 -11.68
N VAL A 13 -5.28 48.06 -12.06
CA VAL A 13 -4.91 46.81 -12.77
C VAL A 13 -4.83 45.70 -11.78
N TRP A 14 -5.82 44.83 -11.76
CA TRP A 14 -5.76 43.55 -11.02
C TRP A 14 -4.84 42.62 -11.81
N ALA A 15 -3.64 42.37 -11.32
CA ALA A 15 -2.79 41.30 -11.81
C ALA A 15 -3.42 39.96 -11.37
N LEU A 16 -4.08 39.27 -12.30
CA LEU A 16 -4.49 37.87 -12.14
C LEU A 16 -3.20 37.03 -12.16
N GLY A 17 -2.66 36.76 -10.97
CA GLY A 17 -1.60 35.79 -10.81
C GLY A 17 -2.14 34.42 -11.23
N SER A 18 -1.59 33.85 -12.31
CA SER A 18 -1.87 32.48 -12.69
C SER A 18 -1.34 31.56 -11.58
N VAL A 19 -2.25 30.96 -10.80
CA VAL A 19 -1.89 29.87 -9.90
C VAL A 19 -1.59 28.68 -10.79
N VAL A 20 -0.31 28.38 -10.99
CA VAL A 20 0.11 27.13 -11.62
C VAL A 20 -0.23 26.03 -10.61
N ALA A 21 -1.20 25.19 -10.92
CA ALA A 21 -1.50 24.01 -10.09
C ALA A 21 -0.26 23.11 -10.13
N GLN A 22 0.30 22.82 -8.94
CA GLN A 22 1.41 21.89 -8.81
C GLN A 22 0.91 20.48 -9.18
N SER A 23 1.64 19.80 -10.07
CA SER A 23 1.31 18.42 -10.46
C SER A 23 1.46 17.47 -9.26
N ALA A 24 0.61 16.44 -9.22
CA ALA A 24 0.73 15.41 -8.21
C ALA A 24 2.02 14.59 -8.45
N VAL A 25 2.80 14.39 -7.38
CA VAL A 25 4.07 13.65 -7.43
C VAL A 25 3.89 12.16 -7.68
N VAL A 26 2.66 11.65 -7.49
CA VAL A 26 2.26 10.26 -7.75
C VAL A 26 0.91 10.20 -8.44
N GLN A 27 0.64 9.09 -9.12
CA GLN A 27 -0.63 8.82 -9.79
C GLN A 27 -1.10 7.39 -9.48
N ILE A 28 -2.39 7.13 -9.68
CA ILE A 28 -2.99 5.79 -9.60
C ILE A 28 -3.23 5.29 -11.02
N VAL A 29 -2.76 4.10 -11.31
CA VAL A 29 -2.99 3.43 -12.60
C VAL A 29 -3.66 2.08 -12.35
N ASN A 30 -4.67 1.73 -13.15
CA ASN A 30 -5.27 0.40 -13.12
C ASN A 30 -4.48 -0.52 -14.05
N HIS A 31 -3.61 -1.34 -13.47
CA HIS A 31 -2.75 -2.27 -14.20
C HIS A 31 -3.49 -3.59 -14.46
N PRO A 32 -3.41 -4.18 -15.67
CA PRO A 32 -4.19 -5.38 -16.03
C PRO A 32 -3.97 -6.58 -15.11
N GLN A 33 -2.75 -6.75 -14.59
CA GLN A 33 -2.37 -7.89 -13.75
C GLN A 33 -2.44 -7.59 -12.25
N TYR A 34 -2.14 -6.34 -11.84
CA TYR A 34 -1.98 -5.98 -10.42
C TYR A 34 -3.10 -5.08 -9.89
N GLY A 35 -4.09 -4.71 -10.73
CA GLY A 35 -5.16 -3.79 -10.33
C GLY A 35 -4.63 -2.37 -10.09
N MET A 36 -5.10 -1.70 -9.05
CA MET A 36 -4.66 -0.34 -8.74
C MET A 36 -3.22 -0.34 -8.19
N ILE A 37 -2.33 0.33 -8.90
CA ILE A 37 -0.92 0.50 -8.51
C ILE A 37 -0.56 1.98 -8.44
N LEU A 38 0.47 2.28 -7.67
CA LEU A 38 1.03 3.61 -7.57
C LEU A 38 2.14 3.80 -8.62
N THR A 39 2.11 4.94 -9.31
CA THR A 39 3.15 5.36 -10.25
C THR A 39 3.65 6.75 -9.88
N GLY A 40 4.84 7.12 -10.35
CA GLY A 40 5.29 8.51 -10.32
C GLY A 40 4.50 9.39 -11.28
N GLU A 41 4.76 10.70 -11.26
CA GLU A 41 4.14 11.68 -12.17
C GLU A 41 4.39 11.37 -13.65
N ASN A 42 5.51 10.69 -13.97
CA ASN A 42 5.89 10.23 -15.29
C ASN A 42 5.18 8.94 -15.73
N GLY A 43 4.28 8.38 -14.90
CA GLY A 43 3.56 7.13 -15.15
C GLY A 43 4.39 5.87 -14.93
N MET A 44 5.66 5.98 -14.53
CA MET A 44 6.52 4.82 -14.22
C MET A 44 6.13 4.21 -12.89
N THR A 45 6.14 2.88 -12.83
CA THR A 45 5.72 2.09 -11.65
C THR A 45 6.62 2.37 -10.45
N LEU A 46 5.99 2.47 -9.28
CA LEU A 46 6.67 2.60 -8.00
C LEU A 46 6.74 1.28 -7.26
N TYR A 47 7.86 1.08 -6.59
CA TYR A 47 8.19 -0.16 -5.88
C TYR A 47 8.56 0.11 -4.42
N LEU A 48 8.34 -0.92 -3.60
CA LEU A 48 8.78 -1.03 -2.22
C LEU A 48 9.89 -2.06 -2.11
N PHE A 49 10.83 -1.83 -1.22
CA PHE A 49 11.91 -2.73 -0.87
C PHE A 49 11.65 -3.37 0.50
N THR A 50 11.44 -4.68 0.58
CA THR A 50 11.06 -5.36 1.83
C THR A 50 12.17 -5.40 2.88
N ARG A 51 13.40 -5.01 2.52
CA ARG A 51 14.50 -4.84 3.48
C ARG A 51 14.60 -3.41 4.04
N ASP A 52 13.76 -2.50 3.56
CA ASP A 52 13.60 -1.20 4.21
C ASP A 52 12.79 -1.35 5.52
N GLU A 53 12.78 -0.30 6.29
CA GLU A 53 11.92 -0.15 7.46
C GLU A 53 11.11 1.14 7.34
N PRO A 54 9.95 1.27 7.98
CA PRO A 54 9.23 2.53 7.98
C PRO A 54 10.11 3.70 8.44
N GLY A 55 10.29 4.67 7.54
CA GLY A 55 11.16 5.83 7.76
C GLY A 55 12.64 5.61 7.47
N VAL A 56 13.05 4.42 7.05
CA VAL A 56 14.46 4.09 6.80
C VAL A 56 14.63 3.41 5.44
N SER A 57 15.50 3.95 4.59
CA SER A 57 15.91 3.32 3.33
C SER A 57 17.22 2.54 3.53
N ASN A 58 17.17 1.23 3.29
CA ASN A 58 18.33 0.35 3.29
C ASN A 58 18.90 0.11 1.88
N CYS A 59 18.30 0.69 0.84
CA CYS A 59 18.84 0.71 -0.52
C CYS A 59 19.87 1.83 -0.65
N THR A 60 21.16 1.49 -0.67
CA THR A 60 22.29 2.42 -0.76
C THR A 60 23.31 1.97 -1.80
N GLY A 61 24.23 2.84 -2.20
CA GLY A 61 25.34 2.51 -3.11
C GLY A 61 24.85 1.93 -4.44
N GLY A 62 25.33 0.72 -4.79
CA GLY A 62 24.97 0.05 -6.05
C GLY A 62 23.48 -0.30 -6.20
N CYS A 63 22.74 -0.41 -5.09
CA CYS A 63 21.29 -0.59 -5.12
C CYS A 63 20.59 0.58 -5.82
N LEU A 64 21.01 1.82 -5.55
CA LEU A 64 20.43 3.03 -6.12
C LEU A 64 20.62 3.15 -7.63
N ALA A 65 21.65 2.54 -8.18
CA ALA A 65 21.87 2.53 -9.63
C ALA A 65 20.81 1.70 -10.35
N ALA A 66 20.29 0.67 -9.72
CA ALA A 66 19.23 -0.18 -10.25
C ALA A 66 17.83 0.29 -9.81
N TRP A 67 17.73 0.83 -8.60
CA TRP A 67 16.49 1.27 -7.95
C TRP A 67 16.57 2.73 -7.54
N PRO A 68 16.44 3.68 -8.49
CA PRO A 68 16.44 5.10 -8.16
C PRO A 68 15.30 5.46 -7.22
N PRO A 69 15.55 6.24 -6.15
CA PRO A 69 14.49 6.71 -5.26
C PRO A 69 13.59 7.72 -5.94
N LEU A 70 12.30 7.75 -5.59
CA LEU A 70 11.44 8.87 -5.95
C LEU A 70 11.77 10.05 -5.03
N LEU A 71 12.57 10.99 -5.56
CA LEU A 71 12.90 12.23 -4.87
C LEU A 71 11.86 13.30 -5.14
N VAL A 72 11.56 14.11 -4.14
CA VAL A 72 10.60 15.22 -4.24
C VAL A 72 11.22 16.54 -3.77
N GLU A 73 10.89 17.60 -4.51
CA GLU A 73 11.24 18.97 -4.16
C GLU A 73 9.95 19.72 -3.75
N GLY A 74 10.03 20.55 -2.71
CA GLY A 74 8.87 21.32 -2.24
C GLY A 74 7.80 20.50 -1.54
N ASP A 75 6.53 20.88 -1.72
CA ASP A 75 5.38 20.27 -1.05
C ASP A 75 4.95 18.97 -1.76
N ILE A 76 4.47 18.00 -0.97
CA ILE A 76 3.93 16.75 -1.50
C ILE A 76 2.48 16.99 -1.92
N VAL A 77 2.22 16.94 -3.22
CA VAL A 77 0.87 16.94 -3.77
C VAL A 77 0.53 15.53 -4.24
N VAL A 78 -0.56 14.96 -3.73
CA VAL A 78 -1.07 13.64 -4.11
C VAL A 78 -2.51 13.73 -4.59
N PRO A 79 -3.00 12.79 -5.41
CA PRO A 79 -4.40 12.76 -5.83
C PRO A 79 -5.35 12.70 -4.63
N ALA A 80 -6.46 13.45 -4.71
CA ALA A 80 -7.50 13.40 -3.67
C ALA A 80 -8.08 11.98 -3.56
N GLY A 81 -8.29 11.51 -2.33
CA GLY A 81 -8.84 10.18 -2.05
C GLY A 81 -7.85 9.03 -2.17
N LEU A 82 -6.58 9.30 -2.43
CA LEU A 82 -5.53 8.27 -2.40
C LEU A 82 -5.37 7.76 -0.96
N PRO A 83 -5.57 6.44 -0.69
CA PRO A 83 -5.45 5.90 0.65
C PRO A 83 -4.00 5.93 1.15
N GLY A 84 -3.82 6.00 2.48
CA GLY A 84 -2.51 5.96 3.12
C GLY A 84 -1.91 7.33 3.39
N VAL A 85 -0.69 7.34 3.91
CA VAL A 85 0.06 8.53 4.35
C VAL A 85 1.30 8.70 3.49
N PHE A 86 1.47 9.88 2.91
CA PHE A 86 2.67 10.28 2.19
C PHE A 86 3.51 11.22 3.06
N ALA A 87 4.79 10.95 3.12
CA ALA A 87 5.79 11.74 3.84
C ALA A 87 7.13 11.68 3.10
N THR A 88 8.17 12.22 3.68
CA THR A 88 9.54 12.11 3.13
C THR A 88 10.53 11.71 4.20
N ILE A 89 11.62 11.09 3.75
CA ILE A 89 12.84 10.87 4.52
C ILE A 89 13.99 11.61 3.82
N ASP A 90 14.92 12.13 4.62
CA ASP A 90 16.16 12.70 4.11
C ASP A 90 17.15 11.56 3.81
N ARG A 91 17.79 11.62 2.66
CA ARG A 91 18.76 10.62 2.25
C ARG A 91 20.20 11.07 2.56
N PRO A 92 21.08 10.13 2.99
CA PRO A 92 22.50 10.46 3.21
C PRO A 92 23.21 10.99 1.94
N GLU A 93 22.76 10.53 0.75
CA GLU A 93 23.30 10.97 -0.54
C GLU A 93 22.74 12.32 -0.99
N GLY A 94 21.81 12.90 -0.22
CA GLY A 94 21.11 14.14 -0.50
C GLY A 94 19.73 13.91 -1.13
N GLY A 95 18.85 14.88 -0.94
CA GLY A 95 17.47 14.87 -1.42
C GLY A 95 16.49 14.23 -0.43
N ARG A 96 15.21 14.52 -0.69
CA ARG A 96 14.08 14.01 0.11
C ARG A 96 13.39 12.92 -0.68
N GLN A 97 13.41 11.69 -0.18
CA GLN A 97 12.73 10.55 -0.81
C GLN A 97 11.30 10.45 -0.32
N LEU A 98 10.35 10.31 -1.24
CA LEU A 98 8.95 10.08 -0.91
C LEU A 98 8.77 8.72 -0.25
N THR A 99 7.90 8.67 0.76
CA THR A 99 7.46 7.43 1.41
C THR A 99 5.95 7.27 1.30
N TYR A 100 5.48 6.04 1.28
CA TYR A 100 4.08 5.65 1.37
C TYR A 100 3.88 4.75 2.59
N ASN A 101 3.03 5.18 3.53
CA ASN A 101 2.86 4.52 4.85
C ASN A 101 4.19 4.28 5.58
N GLY A 102 5.12 5.24 5.45
CA GLY A 102 6.48 5.17 5.97
C GLY A 102 7.48 4.46 5.07
N TRP A 103 7.05 3.64 4.12
CA TRP A 103 7.94 2.88 3.24
C TRP A 103 8.51 3.74 2.12
N PRO A 104 9.86 3.77 1.92
CA PRO A 104 10.51 4.48 0.83
C PRO A 104 10.10 3.98 -0.54
N LEU A 105 9.91 4.89 -1.50
CA LEU A 105 9.45 4.59 -2.85
C LEU A 105 10.58 4.67 -3.87
N TYR A 106 10.60 3.71 -4.81
CA TYR A 106 11.64 3.57 -5.82
C TYR A 106 11.07 3.32 -7.20
N PHE A 107 11.86 3.66 -8.22
CA PHE A 107 11.67 3.21 -9.60
C PHE A 107 12.54 2.01 -9.89
N TRP A 108 12.26 1.32 -11.01
CA TRP A 108 13.10 0.25 -11.55
C TRP A 108 13.69 0.67 -12.91
N VAL A 109 15.01 0.63 -13.06
CA VAL A 109 15.68 1.12 -14.28
C VAL A 109 15.39 0.29 -15.53
N GLN A 110 14.87 -0.92 -15.39
CA GLN A 110 14.49 -1.76 -16.53
C GLN A 110 13.03 -1.57 -16.96
N ASP A 111 12.21 -0.86 -16.21
CA ASP A 111 10.93 -0.37 -16.71
C ASP A 111 11.22 0.72 -17.75
N ARG A 112 10.69 0.55 -18.98
CA ARG A 112 11.02 1.41 -20.13
C ARG A 112 9.91 2.36 -20.50
N GLN A 113 8.68 2.04 -20.11
CA GLN A 113 7.49 2.81 -20.43
C GLN A 113 6.46 2.74 -19.28
N PRO A 114 5.54 3.72 -19.20
CA PRO A 114 4.42 3.68 -18.28
C PRO A 114 3.67 2.35 -18.36
N GLY A 115 3.40 1.74 -17.17
CA GLY A 115 2.74 0.46 -17.06
C GLY A 115 3.67 -0.76 -17.08
N ASP A 116 4.97 -0.59 -17.31
CA ASP A 116 5.91 -1.69 -17.07
C ASP A 116 5.98 -1.99 -15.57
N THR A 117 6.05 -3.29 -15.23
CA THR A 117 6.16 -3.79 -13.85
C THR A 117 7.21 -4.89 -13.76
N THR A 118 8.30 -4.74 -14.51
CA THR A 118 9.37 -5.76 -14.63
C THR A 118 10.19 -5.91 -13.35
N GLY A 119 10.05 -4.95 -12.42
CA GLY A 119 10.65 -5.01 -11.10
C GLY A 119 9.91 -5.87 -10.08
N GLN A 120 8.68 -6.33 -10.41
CA GLN A 120 7.89 -7.15 -9.50
C GLN A 120 8.58 -8.49 -9.18
N GLY A 121 8.81 -8.76 -7.89
CA GLY A 121 9.41 -10.00 -7.39
C GLY A 121 10.92 -10.11 -7.62
N VAL A 122 11.60 -9.06 -8.06
CA VAL A 122 13.07 -9.10 -8.23
C VAL A 122 13.74 -9.44 -6.91
N ASN A 123 14.51 -10.53 -6.91
CA ASN A 123 15.20 -11.11 -5.74
C ASN A 123 14.26 -11.41 -4.55
N ASP A 124 12.95 -11.55 -4.79
CA ASP A 124 11.90 -11.75 -3.76
C ASP A 124 11.86 -10.65 -2.69
N VAL A 125 12.36 -9.45 -3.02
CA VAL A 125 12.41 -8.31 -2.07
C VAL A 125 11.88 -7.01 -2.65
N TRP A 126 11.55 -6.94 -3.95
CA TRP A 126 11.01 -5.75 -4.61
C TRP A 126 9.59 -6.00 -5.09
N PHE A 127 8.68 -5.15 -4.71
CA PHE A 127 7.25 -5.32 -5.02
C PHE A 127 6.62 -4.01 -5.45
N VAL A 128 5.75 -4.09 -6.46
CA VAL A 128 4.91 -2.97 -6.91
C VAL A 128 4.09 -2.44 -5.73
N VAL A 129 3.97 -1.12 -5.62
CA VAL A 129 3.06 -0.49 -4.65
C VAL A 129 1.63 -0.74 -5.09
N ASN A 130 1.03 -1.77 -4.52
CA ASN A 130 -0.33 -2.18 -4.82
C ASN A 130 -1.30 -1.49 -3.85
N LEU A 131 -2.32 -0.84 -4.39
CA LEU A 131 -3.34 -0.08 -3.64
C LEU A 131 -4.64 -0.87 -3.45
N ASN A 132 -4.71 -2.11 -3.96
CA ASN A 132 -5.90 -2.93 -3.73
C ASN A 132 -5.94 -3.38 -2.27
N PRO A 133 -7.12 -3.44 -1.67
CA PRO A 133 -7.24 -3.94 -0.31
C PRO A 133 -6.72 -5.37 -0.18
N THR A 134 -5.82 -5.57 0.79
CA THR A 134 -5.28 -6.87 1.19
C THR A 134 -6.33 -7.67 1.96
N VAL A 135 -7.16 -6.96 2.75
CA VAL A 135 -8.27 -7.54 3.51
C VAL A 135 -9.56 -6.87 3.03
N ARG A 136 -10.51 -7.68 2.62
CA ARG A 136 -11.80 -7.25 2.09
C ARG A 136 -12.94 -7.85 2.88
N VAL A 137 -14.15 -7.30 2.71
CA VAL A 137 -15.38 -7.84 3.30
C VAL A 137 -16.17 -8.57 2.21
N ALA A 138 -16.66 -9.76 2.54
CA ALA A 138 -17.62 -10.48 1.72
C ALA A 138 -18.81 -10.92 2.57
N VAL A 139 -19.99 -11.07 1.94
CA VAL A 139 -21.18 -11.60 2.62
C VAL A 139 -21.22 -13.11 2.42
N HIS A 140 -21.18 -13.85 3.52
CA HIS A 140 -21.32 -15.31 3.50
C HIS A 140 -22.73 -15.70 3.98
N PRO A 141 -23.44 -16.65 3.32
CA PRO A 141 -24.83 -16.97 3.65
C PRO A 141 -25.04 -17.48 5.09
N GLU A 142 -24.05 -18.17 5.66
CA GLU A 142 -24.14 -18.75 7.01
C GLU A 142 -23.41 -17.94 8.07
N HIS A 143 -22.37 -17.16 7.69
CA HIS A 143 -21.50 -16.46 8.65
C HIS A 143 -21.66 -14.93 8.61
N GLY A 144 -22.57 -14.39 7.74
CA GLY A 144 -22.75 -12.94 7.59
C GLY A 144 -21.53 -12.28 6.94
N ASN A 145 -21.17 -11.08 7.41
CA ASN A 145 -19.97 -10.41 6.91
C ASN A 145 -18.70 -11.09 7.44
N ILE A 146 -17.86 -11.53 6.53
CA ILE A 146 -16.57 -12.17 6.83
C ILE A 146 -15.43 -11.43 6.14
N LEU A 147 -14.23 -11.55 6.71
CA LEU A 147 -13.01 -11.09 6.06
C LEU A 147 -12.53 -12.09 5.02
N VAL A 148 -12.14 -11.56 3.85
CA VAL A 148 -11.55 -12.32 2.76
C VAL A 148 -10.24 -11.67 2.31
N GLY A 149 -9.36 -12.46 1.73
CA GLY A 149 -8.12 -11.97 1.13
C GLY A 149 -8.33 -11.25 -0.20
N PRO A 150 -7.25 -10.75 -0.84
CA PRO A 150 -7.33 -10.03 -2.11
C PRO A 150 -7.87 -10.89 -3.26
N ASN A 151 -7.74 -12.20 -3.16
CA ASN A 151 -8.28 -13.20 -4.09
C ASN A 151 -9.75 -13.59 -3.81
N GLY A 152 -10.38 -12.99 -2.78
CA GLY A 152 -11.74 -13.30 -2.36
C GLY A 152 -11.89 -14.57 -1.50
N MET A 153 -10.80 -15.26 -1.21
CA MET A 153 -10.79 -16.45 -0.35
C MET A 153 -10.96 -16.07 1.11
N THR A 154 -11.69 -16.89 1.86
CA THR A 154 -12.02 -16.66 3.27
C THR A 154 -10.77 -16.61 4.16
N LEU A 155 -10.78 -15.68 5.10
CA LEU A 155 -9.73 -15.53 6.10
C LEU A 155 -10.18 -16.14 7.44
N TYR A 156 -9.23 -16.82 8.06
CA TYR A 156 -9.43 -17.55 9.32
C TYR A 156 -8.48 -17.06 10.39
N ARG A 157 -8.90 -17.18 11.66
CA ARG A 157 -8.05 -17.06 12.84
C ARG A 157 -7.84 -18.43 13.46
N PHE A 158 -6.68 -18.63 14.07
CA PHE A 158 -6.34 -19.81 14.84
C PHE A 158 -6.53 -19.51 16.33
N ALA A 159 -7.40 -20.26 17.02
CA ALA A 159 -7.73 -20.01 18.42
C ALA A 159 -6.57 -20.30 19.41
N ARG A 160 -5.50 -20.95 18.93
CA ARG A 160 -4.27 -21.17 19.71
C ARG A 160 -3.19 -20.13 19.48
N ASP A 161 -3.44 -19.18 18.58
CA ASP A 161 -2.60 -17.98 18.48
C ASP A 161 -2.86 -17.04 19.66
N GLU A 162 -2.03 -16.03 19.79
CA GLU A 162 -2.22 -14.90 20.68
C GLU A 162 -2.10 -13.60 19.89
N PRO A 163 -2.69 -12.49 20.36
CA PRO A 163 -2.45 -11.20 19.70
C PRO A 163 -0.96 -10.89 19.58
N GLY A 164 -0.51 -10.70 18.35
CA GLY A 164 0.90 -10.46 18.04
C GLY A 164 1.76 -11.72 17.85
N VAL A 165 1.21 -12.93 18.05
CA VAL A 165 1.97 -14.19 17.99
C VAL A 165 1.24 -15.22 17.13
N SER A 166 1.94 -15.79 16.15
CA SER A 166 1.46 -16.95 15.39
C SER A 166 2.05 -18.25 15.94
N ASN A 167 1.19 -19.12 16.42
CA ASN A 167 1.55 -20.47 16.89
C ASN A 167 1.37 -21.54 15.80
N CYS A 168 0.88 -21.17 14.61
CA CYS A 168 0.82 -22.05 13.46
C CYS A 168 2.18 -22.09 12.76
N THR A 169 2.92 -23.19 12.93
CA THR A 169 4.27 -23.41 12.39
C THR A 169 4.39 -24.80 11.74
N GLY A 170 5.47 -25.04 10.99
CA GLY A 170 5.76 -26.34 10.37
C GLY A 170 4.59 -26.85 9.50
N GLY A 171 4.12 -28.07 9.81
CA GLY A 171 3.05 -28.72 9.05
C GLY A 171 1.70 -27.99 9.11
N CYS A 172 1.47 -27.16 10.13
CA CYS A 172 0.28 -26.32 10.20
C CYS A 172 0.19 -25.38 9.00
N LEU A 173 1.32 -24.78 8.59
CA LEU A 173 1.37 -23.83 7.48
C LEU A 173 1.06 -24.46 6.11
N ALA A 174 1.26 -25.77 5.97
CA ALA A 174 0.92 -26.47 4.76
C ALA A 174 -0.61 -26.56 4.53
N ALA A 175 -1.36 -26.66 5.62
CA ALA A 175 -2.83 -26.70 5.61
C ALA A 175 -3.43 -25.28 5.73
N TRP A 176 -2.79 -24.41 6.49
CA TRP A 176 -3.24 -23.07 6.80
C TRP A 176 -2.19 -22.01 6.38
N PRO A 177 -2.08 -21.72 5.09
CA PRO A 177 -1.15 -20.69 4.61
C PRO A 177 -1.47 -19.33 5.23
N PRO A 178 -0.47 -18.60 5.75
CA PRO A 178 -0.67 -17.26 6.29
C PRO A 178 -0.96 -16.25 5.17
N LEU A 179 -1.76 -15.23 5.47
CA LEU A 179 -1.88 -14.06 4.60
C LEU A 179 -0.63 -13.20 4.77
N LEU A 180 0.29 -13.30 3.82
CA LEU A 180 1.57 -12.59 3.84
C LEU A 180 1.51 -11.31 3.01
N VAL A 181 2.27 -10.32 3.43
CA VAL A 181 2.45 -9.05 2.73
C VAL A 181 3.91 -8.62 2.76
N GLY A 182 4.31 -7.78 1.80
CA GLY A 182 5.65 -7.16 1.79
C GLY A 182 5.69 -5.79 2.48
N PHE A 183 4.54 -5.22 2.84
CA PHE A 183 4.40 -3.86 3.38
C PHE A 183 3.09 -3.73 4.16
N THR A 184 2.79 -2.51 4.65
CA THR A 184 1.56 -2.22 5.39
C THR A 184 0.31 -2.61 4.58
N PRO A 185 -0.52 -3.54 5.09
CA PRO A 185 -1.72 -3.98 4.40
C PRO A 185 -2.78 -2.89 4.34
N LEU A 186 -3.53 -2.86 3.25
CA LEU A 186 -4.74 -2.05 3.10
C LEU A 186 -5.98 -2.90 3.38
N ALA A 187 -7.06 -2.25 3.76
CA ALA A 187 -8.34 -2.92 3.99
C ALA A 187 -9.48 -2.16 3.32
N ASP A 188 -10.60 -2.85 3.09
CA ASP A 188 -11.84 -2.21 2.67
C ASP A 188 -12.30 -1.17 3.70
N GLU A 189 -13.03 -0.16 3.23
CA GLU A 189 -13.62 0.88 4.09
C GLU A 189 -14.45 0.24 5.23
N GLY A 190 -14.23 0.72 6.44
CA GLY A 190 -14.91 0.22 7.65
C GLY A 190 -14.22 -0.96 8.33
N VAL A 191 -13.26 -1.63 7.70
CA VAL A 191 -12.44 -2.65 8.37
C VAL A 191 -11.32 -1.96 9.15
N THR A 192 -11.31 -2.14 10.46
CA THR A 192 -10.31 -1.57 11.38
C THR A 192 -9.43 -2.64 12.01
N GLY A 193 -8.37 -2.24 12.73
CA GLY A 193 -7.52 -3.19 13.45
C GLY A 193 -6.63 -4.06 12.57
N ILE A 194 -6.47 -3.73 11.28
CA ILE A 194 -5.53 -4.42 10.39
C ILE A 194 -4.11 -3.96 10.68
N GLY A 195 -3.22 -4.93 10.85
CA GLY A 195 -1.81 -4.73 11.13
C GLY A 195 -0.98 -5.90 10.63
N THR A 196 0.26 -6.02 11.12
CA THR A 196 1.17 -7.12 10.78
C THR A 196 1.94 -7.61 12.00
N ILE A 197 2.38 -8.86 11.93
CA ILE A 197 3.44 -9.42 12.77
C ILE A 197 4.59 -9.86 11.88
N THR A 198 5.82 -9.83 12.42
CA THR A 198 6.97 -10.47 11.78
C THR A 198 7.05 -11.91 12.25
N ARG A 199 7.02 -12.86 11.31
CA ARG A 199 7.20 -14.29 11.57
C ARG A 199 8.68 -14.63 11.78
N ASP A 200 8.98 -15.82 12.33
CA ASP A 200 10.36 -16.28 12.53
C ASP A 200 11.20 -16.36 11.25
N ASP A 201 10.54 -16.50 10.11
CA ASP A 201 11.18 -16.48 8.79
C ASP A 201 11.39 -15.07 8.21
N GLY A 202 11.09 -14.03 9.00
CA GLY A 202 11.22 -12.62 8.64
C GLY A 202 10.09 -12.05 7.78
N ARG A 203 9.12 -12.87 7.35
CA ARG A 203 8.00 -12.41 6.53
C ARG A 203 6.92 -11.75 7.39
N LEU A 204 6.25 -10.73 6.81
CA LEU A 204 5.13 -10.06 7.47
C LEU A 204 3.84 -10.83 7.22
N GLN A 205 3.13 -11.19 8.29
CA GLN A 205 1.81 -11.78 8.24
C GLN A 205 0.77 -10.76 8.69
N VAL A 206 -0.32 -10.63 7.93
CA VAL A 206 -1.43 -9.75 8.26
C VAL A 206 -2.16 -10.22 9.52
N THR A 207 -2.57 -9.25 10.34
CA THR A 207 -3.39 -9.49 11.53
C THR A 207 -4.68 -8.67 11.48
N HIS A 208 -5.71 -9.14 12.17
CA HIS A 208 -6.91 -8.38 12.51
C HIS A 208 -7.04 -8.32 14.04
N ASN A 209 -7.07 -7.11 14.60
CA ASN A 209 -7.04 -6.87 16.05
C ASN A 209 -5.90 -7.62 16.77
N GLY A 210 -4.74 -7.67 16.09
CA GLY A 210 -3.56 -8.40 16.54
C GLY A 210 -3.54 -9.90 16.22
N TRP A 211 -4.67 -10.50 15.88
CA TRP A 211 -4.74 -11.94 15.58
C TRP A 211 -4.26 -12.23 14.16
N PRO A 212 -3.31 -13.17 13.97
CA PRO A 212 -2.81 -13.58 12.65
C PRO A 212 -3.92 -14.15 11.75
N LEU A 213 -3.86 -13.83 10.46
CA LEU A 213 -4.84 -14.26 9.45
C LEU A 213 -4.25 -15.32 8.54
N TYR A 214 -5.10 -16.33 8.20
CA TYR A 214 -4.74 -17.49 7.41
C TYR A 214 -5.79 -17.79 6.35
N PHE A 215 -5.38 -18.52 5.31
CA PHE A 215 -6.25 -19.21 4.39
C PHE A 215 -6.41 -20.68 4.79
N TRP A 216 -7.39 -21.35 4.16
CA TRP A 216 -7.56 -22.79 4.26
C TRP A 216 -7.36 -23.43 2.89
N VAL A 217 -6.48 -24.43 2.78
CA VAL A 217 -6.13 -25.03 1.47
C VAL A 217 -7.27 -25.82 0.83
N GLN A 218 -8.31 -26.17 1.58
CA GLN A 218 -9.46 -26.89 1.03
C GLN A 218 -10.58 -25.96 0.55
N ASP A 219 -10.52 -24.67 0.82
CA ASP A 219 -11.37 -23.70 0.15
C ASP A 219 -10.92 -23.60 -1.30
N GLN A 220 -11.84 -23.84 -2.25
CA GLN A 220 -11.54 -23.94 -3.68
C GLN A 220 -11.90 -22.68 -4.45
N GLN A 221 -12.84 -21.88 -3.91
CA GLN A 221 -13.36 -20.70 -4.59
C GLN A 221 -13.80 -19.63 -3.58
N PRO A 222 -13.89 -18.36 -4.01
CA PRO A 222 -14.50 -17.32 -3.21
C PRO A 222 -15.89 -17.71 -2.72
N GLY A 223 -16.13 -17.51 -1.40
CA GLY A 223 -17.37 -17.90 -0.74
C GLY A 223 -17.33 -19.27 -0.05
N ASP A 224 -16.28 -20.05 -0.25
CA ASP A 224 -16.06 -21.24 0.59
C ASP A 224 -15.64 -20.81 2.00
N ALA A 225 -16.17 -21.50 3.03
CA ALA A 225 -15.79 -21.32 4.42
C ALA A 225 -15.65 -22.67 5.13
N THR A 226 -15.11 -23.67 4.41
CA THR A 226 -15.01 -25.06 4.86
C THR A 226 -14.03 -25.26 6.02
N GLY A 227 -13.19 -24.26 6.27
CA GLY A 227 -12.27 -24.23 7.41
C GLY A 227 -12.91 -23.83 8.74
N HIS A 228 -14.16 -23.34 8.73
CA HIS A 228 -14.83 -22.95 9.98
C HIS A 228 -15.12 -24.16 10.88
N GLY A 229 -14.68 -24.10 12.13
CA GLY A 229 -14.87 -25.17 13.12
C GLY A 229 -13.89 -26.34 13.00
N VAL A 230 -12.93 -26.30 12.06
CA VAL A 230 -11.93 -27.38 11.94
C VAL A 230 -11.17 -27.55 13.26
N ASN A 231 -11.22 -28.77 13.81
CA ASN A 231 -10.63 -29.17 15.09
C ASN A 231 -11.05 -28.26 16.27
N ASP A 232 -12.17 -27.54 16.18
CA ASP A 232 -12.66 -26.58 17.17
C ASP A 232 -11.66 -25.46 17.52
N VAL A 233 -10.74 -25.14 16.59
CA VAL A 233 -9.70 -24.11 16.79
C VAL A 233 -9.56 -23.15 15.62
N TRP A 234 -10.21 -23.39 14.48
CA TRP A 234 -10.16 -22.51 13.31
C TRP A 234 -11.52 -21.87 13.04
N PHE A 235 -11.55 -20.57 12.90
CA PHE A 235 -12.81 -19.84 12.76
C PHE A 235 -12.69 -18.75 11.71
N VAL A 236 -13.74 -18.55 10.92
CA VAL A 236 -13.86 -17.38 10.03
C VAL A 236 -13.75 -16.10 10.86
N VAL A 237 -13.27 -15.03 10.24
CA VAL A 237 -13.10 -13.73 10.90
C VAL A 237 -14.16 -12.76 10.39
N SER A 238 -14.86 -12.12 11.30
CA SER A 238 -15.78 -11.02 11.01
C SER A 238 -15.03 -9.67 11.12
N PRO A 239 -15.49 -8.62 10.37
CA PRO A 239 -14.92 -7.27 10.44
C PRO A 239 -14.92 -6.67 11.83
#